data_62974f7e10a772a1fb0768a143a89be2
#
_entry.id   62974f7e10a772a1fb0768a143a89be2
#
_cell.length_a   1.000
_cell.length_b   1.000
_cell.length_c   1.000
_cell.angle_alpha   90.00
_cell.angle_beta   90.00
_cell.angle_gamma   90.00
#
_symmetry.space_group_name_H-M   'P 1'
#
loop_
_entity.id
_entity.type
_entity.pdbx_description
1 polymer ?
#
loop_
_entity_poly.entity_id
_entity_poly.type
_entity_poly.pdbx_seq_one_letter_code
_entity_poly.pdbx_strand_id
1 'polypeptide(L)'
;VKVVVVGGGIMGASSAWQIARRGHDVTLLEQFGPGHKNGASHGSSRIFRHAYADDYYVALAARAHGLWRELETATDSELLDITGAVDHGDPSTVNPRIGALERTGLEFEVLEPIAAQRRWPGLRFDTTVLFHAAAGRLHADHSVAAAVAAARSRGATVEYETPVREISGSDVVTDTHTYGADVVVLAAGAWTAEFAPYGATPPLVTTQEQPAHFAPLLSDELWPSFIHHPGALLDTAGIYGLSSPDGVKIGEHATGPVVDPHTRDFVADPAGVDRLIEYARTWLPGVNADTADPLTCLYTSTPDSNFSIGRSGKTVVAAGFSGHGFKFAPAVGELVADLVDG
;
A
#
# COMPACT_ATOMS: atom_id res chain seq x y z
N VAL A 1 -23.98 7.80 13.60
CA VAL A 1 -24.56 7.71 12.25
C VAL A 1 -24.35 6.32 11.69
N LYS A 2 -25.21 5.93 10.76
CA LYS A 2 -25.10 4.65 10.04
C LYS A 2 -24.21 4.83 8.81
N VAL A 3 -23.15 4.05 8.74
CA VAL A 3 -22.14 4.14 7.68
C VAL A 3 -22.04 2.81 6.93
N VAL A 4 -22.12 2.84 5.62
CA VAL A 4 -21.81 1.69 4.77
C VAL A 4 -20.47 1.92 4.09
N VAL A 5 -19.51 1.00 4.32
CA VAL A 5 -18.18 1.01 3.69
C VAL A 5 -18.20 0.02 2.54
N VAL A 6 -17.91 0.48 1.33
CA VAL A 6 -17.85 -0.33 0.11
C VAL A 6 -16.40 -0.64 -0.25
N GLY A 7 -16.05 -1.93 -0.19
CA GLY A 7 -14.70 -2.47 -0.40
C GLY A 7 -13.99 -2.84 0.89
N GLY A 8 -13.61 -4.12 1.03
CA GLY A 8 -12.96 -4.72 2.21
C GLY A 8 -11.44 -4.84 2.09
N GLY A 9 -10.81 -4.16 1.13
CA GLY A 9 -9.37 -4.01 1.09
C GLY A 9 -8.83 -3.22 2.29
N ILE A 10 -7.50 -3.06 2.39
CA ILE A 10 -6.87 -2.42 3.57
C ILE A 10 -7.42 -1.02 3.86
N MET A 11 -7.82 -0.24 2.83
CA MET A 11 -8.36 1.12 3.03
C MET A 11 -9.77 1.07 3.64
N GLY A 12 -10.65 0.22 3.11
CA GLY A 12 -12.00 0.08 3.67
C GLY A 12 -12.01 -0.58 5.04
N ALA A 13 -11.19 -1.61 5.25
CA ALA A 13 -11.05 -2.26 6.55
C ALA A 13 -10.53 -1.30 7.63
N SER A 14 -9.49 -0.49 7.32
CA SER A 14 -8.97 0.54 8.22
C SER A 14 -9.98 1.67 8.47
N SER A 15 -10.72 2.07 7.44
CA SER A 15 -11.81 3.05 7.58
C SER A 15 -12.93 2.53 8.49
N ALA A 16 -13.37 1.29 8.27
CA ALA A 16 -14.38 0.65 9.11
C ALA A 16 -13.95 0.57 10.58
N TRP A 17 -12.68 0.22 10.83
CA TRP A 17 -12.12 0.20 12.19
C TRP A 17 -12.14 1.60 12.82
N GLN A 18 -11.63 2.62 12.14
CA GLN A 18 -11.56 3.98 12.68
C GLN A 18 -12.94 4.61 12.89
N ILE A 19 -13.90 4.32 12.01
CA ILE A 19 -15.28 4.80 12.13
C ILE A 19 -15.98 4.08 13.29
N ALA A 20 -15.88 2.76 13.39
CA ALA A 20 -16.50 1.98 14.45
C ALA A 20 -15.95 2.34 15.84
N ARG A 21 -14.64 2.62 15.97
CA ARG A 21 -14.04 3.06 17.25
C ARG A 21 -14.57 4.43 17.73
N ARG A 22 -15.19 5.23 16.85
CA ARG A 22 -15.87 6.49 17.19
C ARG A 22 -17.36 6.28 17.57
N GLY A 23 -17.83 5.03 17.57
CA GLY A 23 -19.18 4.68 18.00
C GLY A 23 -20.25 4.78 16.91
N HIS A 24 -19.85 4.82 15.64
CA HIS A 24 -20.78 4.76 14.52
C HIS A 24 -21.23 3.31 14.25
N ASP A 25 -22.44 3.16 13.67
CA ASP A 25 -22.98 1.88 13.18
C ASP A 25 -22.41 1.60 11.79
N VAL A 26 -21.50 0.63 11.67
CA VAL A 26 -20.73 0.37 10.45
C VAL A 26 -21.09 -0.97 9.84
N THR A 27 -21.41 -0.97 8.54
CA THR A 27 -21.49 -2.17 7.71
C THR A 27 -20.43 -2.07 6.60
N LEU A 28 -19.51 -3.02 6.55
CA LEU A 28 -18.50 -3.15 5.47
C LEU A 28 -18.93 -4.25 4.52
N LEU A 29 -18.99 -3.93 3.22
CA LEU A 29 -19.35 -4.84 2.14
C LEU A 29 -18.14 -5.12 1.27
N GLU A 30 -17.79 -6.40 1.09
CA GLU A 30 -16.72 -6.85 0.22
C GLU A 30 -17.29 -7.82 -0.84
N GLN A 31 -16.96 -7.58 -2.12
CA GLN A 31 -17.48 -8.38 -3.22
C GLN A 31 -16.90 -9.78 -3.32
N PHE A 32 -15.74 -10.01 -2.74
CA PHE A 32 -15.05 -11.30 -2.75
C PHE A 32 -15.01 -11.94 -1.36
N GLY A 33 -14.51 -13.17 -1.30
CA GLY A 33 -14.22 -13.83 -0.03
C GLY A 33 -13.00 -13.23 0.70
N PRO A 34 -12.82 -13.54 1.99
CA PRO A 34 -11.67 -13.04 2.76
C PRO A 34 -10.35 -13.55 2.17
N GLY A 35 -9.31 -12.70 2.12
CA GLY A 35 -7.98 -13.07 1.62
C GLY A 35 -7.88 -13.23 0.10
N HIS A 36 -8.85 -12.73 -0.66
CA HIS A 36 -8.82 -12.79 -2.13
C HIS A 36 -7.64 -12.02 -2.74
N LYS A 37 -7.23 -12.43 -3.96
CA LYS A 37 -6.11 -11.83 -4.71
C LYS A 37 -6.55 -10.87 -5.83
N ASN A 38 -7.83 -10.54 -5.92
CA ASN A 38 -8.37 -9.73 -7.02
C ASN A 38 -7.97 -8.25 -6.93
N GLY A 39 -7.84 -7.71 -5.72
CA GLY A 39 -7.49 -6.30 -5.49
C GLY A 39 -5.98 -6.05 -5.30
N ALA A 40 -5.65 -4.94 -4.63
CA ALA A 40 -4.29 -4.48 -4.39
C ALA A 40 -3.76 -4.78 -2.98
N SER A 41 -4.57 -5.36 -2.07
CA SER A 41 -4.22 -5.50 -0.64
C SER A 41 -3.63 -6.86 -0.26
N HIS A 42 -3.60 -7.83 -1.19
CA HIS A 42 -3.16 -9.21 -0.95
C HIS A 42 -1.63 -9.36 -0.88
N GLY A 43 -1.18 -10.52 -0.38
CA GLY A 43 0.20 -10.97 -0.37
C GLY A 43 0.88 -10.84 0.99
N SER A 44 2.12 -11.35 1.09
CA SER A 44 2.81 -11.48 2.37
C SER A 44 3.37 -10.17 2.92
N SER A 45 3.68 -9.18 2.05
CA SER A 45 4.47 -8.02 2.51
C SER A 45 4.20 -6.73 1.76
N ARG A 46 4.39 -5.59 2.47
CA ARG A 46 4.42 -4.22 1.94
C ARG A 46 5.50 -3.40 2.66
N ILE A 47 6.14 -2.48 1.93
CA ILE A 47 7.12 -1.57 2.54
C ILE A 47 6.41 -0.58 3.46
N PHE A 48 6.97 -0.39 4.65
CA PHE A 48 6.69 0.74 5.53
C PHE A 48 7.90 1.67 5.56
N ARG A 49 7.71 2.95 5.22
CA ARG A 49 8.78 3.96 5.25
C ARG A 49 8.22 5.37 5.43
N HIS A 50 9.05 6.26 5.99
CA HIS A 50 8.76 7.69 6.17
C HIS A 50 9.37 8.56 5.06
N ALA A 51 10.38 8.06 4.33
CA ALA A 51 11.16 8.84 3.36
C ALA A 51 10.33 9.20 2.11
N TYR A 52 9.69 10.34 2.14
CA TYR A 52 9.00 11.01 1.03
C TYR A 52 9.59 12.39 0.81
N ALA A 53 9.51 12.92 -0.41
CA ALA A 53 9.95 14.28 -0.71
C ALA A 53 8.98 15.35 -0.21
N ASP A 54 7.72 14.99 -0.02
CA ASP A 54 6.64 15.86 0.47
C ASP A 54 6.43 15.65 1.97
N ASP A 55 6.51 16.74 2.74
CA ASP A 55 6.36 16.77 4.20
C ASP A 55 4.98 16.24 4.65
N TYR A 56 3.94 16.41 3.83
CA TYR A 56 2.61 15.85 4.10
C TYR A 56 2.66 14.32 4.22
N TYR A 57 3.31 13.64 3.27
CA TYR A 57 3.44 12.18 3.32
C TYR A 57 4.36 11.71 4.43
N VAL A 58 5.39 12.49 4.79
CA VAL A 58 6.24 12.18 5.95
C VAL A 58 5.41 12.22 7.24
N ALA A 59 4.62 13.28 7.44
CA ALA A 59 3.74 13.41 8.60
C ALA A 59 2.66 12.32 8.64
N LEU A 60 2.05 12.01 7.49
CA LEU A 60 1.04 10.96 7.37
C LEU A 60 1.63 9.57 7.69
N ALA A 61 2.87 9.29 7.25
CA ALA A 61 3.56 8.03 7.58
C ALA A 61 3.89 7.94 9.07
N ALA A 62 4.31 9.05 9.70
CA ALA A 62 4.56 9.11 11.14
C ALA A 62 3.27 8.86 11.94
N ARG A 63 2.13 9.45 11.51
CA ARG A 63 0.82 9.16 12.12
C ARG A 63 0.42 7.71 11.92
N ALA A 64 0.59 7.17 10.71
CA ALA A 64 0.28 5.77 10.40
C ALA A 64 1.11 4.80 11.24
N HIS A 65 2.40 5.12 11.54
CA HIS A 65 3.24 4.29 12.40
C HIS A 65 2.61 4.07 13.78
N GLY A 66 2.18 5.14 14.44
CA GLY A 66 1.49 5.04 15.73
C GLY A 66 0.21 4.20 15.64
N LEU A 67 -0.59 4.43 14.60
CA LEU A 67 -1.85 3.70 14.41
C LEU A 67 -1.64 2.23 14.05
N TRP A 68 -0.56 1.86 13.36
CA TRP A 68 -0.19 0.45 13.18
C TRP A 68 0.09 -0.23 14.52
N ARG A 69 0.85 0.41 15.42
CA ARG A 69 1.10 -0.11 16.77
C ARG A 69 -0.16 -0.19 17.63
N GLU A 70 -1.10 0.77 17.47
CA GLU A 70 -2.42 0.68 18.10
C GLU A 70 -3.22 -0.52 17.58
N LEU A 71 -3.18 -0.80 16.28
CA LEU A 71 -3.87 -1.94 15.67
C LEU A 71 -3.29 -3.27 16.14
N GLU A 72 -1.96 -3.40 16.19
CA GLU A 72 -1.26 -4.58 16.75
C GLU A 72 -1.72 -4.85 18.19
N THR A 73 -1.74 -3.81 19.03
CA THR A 73 -2.21 -3.93 20.41
C THR A 73 -3.69 -4.34 20.50
N ALA A 74 -4.53 -3.77 19.62
CA ALA A 74 -5.98 -4.04 19.63
C ALA A 74 -6.34 -5.46 19.15
N THR A 75 -5.45 -6.11 18.41
CA THR A 75 -5.70 -7.43 17.79
C THR A 75 -4.74 -8.52 18.24
N ASP A 76 -3.81 -8.20 19.15
CA ASP A 76 -2.74 -9.10 19.62
C ASP A 76 -2.00 -9.76 18.45
N SER A 77 -1.57 -8.94 17.50
CA SER A 77 -0.94 -9.39 16.27
C SER A 77 0.34 -8.61 15.96
N GLU A 78 1.29 -9.25 15.27
CA GLU A 78 2.49 -8.64 14.74
C GLU A 78 2.25 -8.27 13.27
N LEU A 79 2.25 -6.98 12.94
CA LEU A 79 1.94 -6.47 11.61
C LEU A 79 3.08 -5.70 10.97
N LEU A 80 3.89 -5.01 11.78
CA LEU A 80 4.97 -4.14 11.32
C LEU A 80 6.32 -4.58 11.91
N ASP A 81 7.15 -5.21 11.08
CA ASP A 81 8.54 -5.53 11.39
C ASP A 81 9.43 -4.31 11.08
N ILE A 82 10.21 -3.88 12.05
CA ILE A 82 11.18 -2.80 11.90
C ILE A 82 12.51 -3.39 11.41
N THR A 83 12.72 -3.36 10.12
CA THR A 83 13.94 -3.84 9.44
C THR A 83 14.82 -2.69 8.95
N GLY A 84 14.37 -1.46 9.12
CA GLY A 84 14.93 -0.29 8.46
C GLY A 84 14.55 -0.21 6.98
N ALA A 85 14.83 0.93 6.36
CA ALA A 85 14.74 1.08 4.92
C ALA A 85 15.87 1.96 4.38
N VAL A 86 16.26 1.69 3.13
CA VAL A 86 17.25 2.46 2.38
C VAL A 86 16.64 3.02 1.11
N ASP A 87 16.96 4.27 0.80
CA ASP A 87 16.74 4.91 -0.50
C ASP A 87 18.10 5.28 -1.09
N HIS A 88 18.36 4.91 -2.36
CA HIS A 88 19.61 5.22 -3.07
C HIS A 88 19.37 5.45 -4.56
N GLY A 89 20.40 5.90 -5.28
CA GLY A 89 20.36 6.17 -6.71
C GLY A 89 20.44 7.65 -7.00
N ASP A 90 19.62 8.17 -7.91
CA ASP A 90 19.69 9.55 -8.38
C ASP A 90 19.59 10.57 -7.23
N PRO A 91 20.62 11.40 -7.01
CA PRO A 91 20.62 12.40 -5.95
C PRO A 91 19.48 13.42 -6.08
N SER A 92 19.02 13.72 -7.30
CA SER A 92 17.88 14.63 -7.50
C SER A 92 16.56 14.08 -6.91
N THR A 93 16.49 12.77 -6.72
CA THR A 93 15.36 12.08 -6.13
C THR A 93 15.58 11.77 -4.64
N VAL A 94 16.79 11.44 -4.22
CA VAL A 94 17.12 11.09 -2.84
C VAL A 94 17.23 12.32 -1.93
N ASN A 95 17.91 13.40 -2.38
CA ASN A 95 18.15 14.60 -1.57
C ASN A 95 16.86 15.30 -1.08
N PRO A 96 15.78 15.45 -1.87
CA PRO A 96 14.52 15.99 -1.38
C PRO A 96 13.93 15.19 -0.21
N ARG A 97 14.14 13.87 -0.16
CA ARG A 97 13.69 12.99 0.93
C ARG A 97 14.50 13.23 2.20
N ILE A 98 15.82 13.38 2.06
CA ILE A 98 16.70 13.78 3.19
C ILE A 98 16.21 15.10 3.77
N GLY A 99 16.01 16.12 2.93
CA GLY A 99 15.53 17.42 3.38
C GLY A 99 14.16 17.38 4.05
N ALA A 100 13.25 16.52 3.60
CA ALA A 100 11.95 16.37 4.25
C ALA A 100 12.07 15.70 5.64
N LEU A 101 12.91 14.68 5.80
CA LEU A 101 13.17 14.05 7.09
C LEU A 101 13.83 15.05 8.07
N GLU A 102 14.78 15.87 7.60
CA GLU A 102 15.38 16.95 8.40
C GLU A 102 14.32 17.95 8.92
N ARG A 103 13.45 18.44 8.02
CA ARG A 103 12.39 19.40 8.38
C ARG A 103 11.38 18.83 9.37
N THR A 104 11.09 17.55 9.27
CA THR A 104 10.12 16.87 10.15
C THR A 104 10.75 16.31 11.43
N GLY A 105 12.07 16.39 11.58
CA GLY A 105 12.79 15.97 12.77
C GLY A 105 12.84 14.44 12.96
N LEU A 106 12.63 13.66 11.89
CA LEU A 106 12.77 12.22 11.94
C LEU A 106 14.22 11.79 11.80
N GLU A 107 14.63 10.81 12.57
CA GLU A 107 16.00 10.29 12.57
C GLU A 107 16.31 9.54 11.25
N PHE A 108 17.48 9.83 10.70
CA PHE A 108 18.02 9.14 9.52
C PHE A 108 19.55 9.15 9.55
N GLU A 109 20.15 8.33 8.73
CA GLU A 109 21.58 8.30 8.45
C GLU A 109 21.83 8.50 6.96
N VAL A 110 22.89 9.21 6.61
CA VAL A 110 23.40 9.31 5.24
C VAL A 110 24.72 8.56 5.19
N LEU A 111 24.78 7.53 4.36
CA LEU A 111 25.92 6.63 4.30
C LEU A 111 26.61 6.70 2.95
N GLU A 112 27.94 6.62 2.97
CA GLU A 112 28.71 6.38 1.76
C GLU A 112 28.46 4.96 1.23
N PRO A 113 28.53 4.73 -0.10
CA PRO A 113 28.23 3.43 -0.71
C PRO A 113 28.99 2.27 -0.08
N ILE A 114 30.29 2.45 0.21
CA ILE A 114 31.13 1.43 0.85
C ILE A 114 30.65 1.07 2.25
N ALA A 115 30.18 2.02 3.02
CA ALA A 115 29.66 1.79 4.37
C ALA A 115 28.32 1.05 4.31
N ALA A 116 27.43 1.45 3.41
CA ALA A 116 26.16 0.78 3.15
C ALA A 116 26.36 -0.65 2.65
N GLN A 117 27.30 -0.87 1.72
CA GLN A 117 27.64 -2.19 1.19
C GLN A 117 28.14 -3.16 2.27
N ARG A 118 28.89 -2.66 3.26
CA ARG A 118 29.33 -3.49 4.41
C ARG A 118 28.18 -3.86 5.34
N ARG A 119 27.21 -2.93 5.51
CA ARG A 119 26.06 -3.13 6.39
C ARG A 119 25.03 -4.07 5.76
N TRP A 120 24.82 -3.96 4.44
CA TRP A 120 23.85 -4.75 3.67
C TRP A 120 24.50 -5.41 2.45
N PRO A 121 25.25 -6.50 2.63
CA PRO A 121 26.01 -7.14 1.56
C PRO A 121 25.13 -7.76 0.47
N GLY A 122 23.82 -7.90 0.72
CA GLY A 122 22.84 -8.38 -0.25
C GLY A 122 22.43 -7.38 -1.31
N LEU A 123 22.81 -6.10 -1.14
CA LEU A 123 22.46 -5.00 -2.04
C LEU A 123 23.74 -4.36 -2.60
N ARG A 124 23.73 -3.82 -3.83
CA ARG A 124 24.78 -2.96 -4.35
C ARG A 124 24.38 -1.50 -4.23
N PHE A 125 25.39 -0.66 -3.94
CA PHE A 125 25.23 0.77 -3.83
C PHE A 125 26.35 1.45 -4.61
N ASP A 126 26.01 2.35 -5.50
CA ASP A 126 26.95 3.17 -6.29
C ASP A 126 26.83 4.67 -5.96
N THR A 127 25.84 5.05 -5.20
CA THR A 127 25.57 6.42 -4.77
C THR A 127 25.38 6.48 -3.24
N THR A 128 25.30 7.68 -2.70
CA THR A 128 24.93 7.94 -1.31
C THR A 128 23.62 7.27 -0.96
N VAL A 129 23.54 6.69 0.23
CA VAL A 129 22.39 5.92 0.74
C VAL A 129 21.75 6.67 1.91
N LEU A 130 20.48 6.98 1.76
CA LEU A 130 19.64 7.41 2.88
C LEU A 130 19.11 6.18 3.61
N PHE A 131 19.40 6.05 4.89
CA PHE A 131 18.86 5.02 5.75
C PHE A 131 18.00 5.62 6.86
N HIS A 132 16.85 5.03 7.16
CA HIS A 132 16.03 5.35 8.31
C HIS A 132 15.59 4.08 9.05
N ALA A 133 15.99 4.02 10.34
CA ALA A 133 15.84 2.83 11.17
C ALA A 133 14.38 2.52 11.52
N ALA A 134 13.51 3.52 11.63
CA ALA A 134 12.11 3.37 12.01
C ALA A 134 11.20 2.88 10.86
N ALA A 135 11.78 2.44 9.75
CA ALA A 135 11.09 1.84 8.62
C ALA A 135 11.16 0.31 8.67
N GLY A 136 10.48 -0.34 7.73
CA GLY A 136 10.49 -1.79 7.65
C GLY A 136 9.46 -2.35 6.68
N ARG A 137 8.79 -3.40 7.09
CA ARG A 137 7.79 -4.10 6.28
C ARG A 137 6.52 -4.40 7.07
N LEU A 138 5.39 -4.40 6.39
CA LEU A 138 4.08 -4.79 6.90
C LEU A 138 3.71 -6.17 6.36
N HIS A 139 3.10 -7.01 7.20
CA HIS A 139 2.44 -8.26 6.80
C HIS A 139 1.08 -7.95 6.18
N ALA A 140 0.98 -7.94 4.84
CA ALA A 140 -0.17 -7.35 4.16
C ALA A 140 -1.49 -8.10 4.41
N ASP A 141 -1.53 -9.41 4.21
CA ASP A 141 -2.75 -10.20 4.45
C ASP A 141 -3.17 -10.18 5.92
N HIS A 142 -2.20 -10.27 6.85
CA HIS A 142 -2.46 -10.16 8.29
C HIS A 142 -3.00 -8.77 8.66
N SER A 143 -2.49 -7.70 8.03
CA SER A 143 -2.93 -6.33 8.27
C SER A 143 -4.40 -6.12 7.89
N VAL A 144 -4.83 -6.67 6.75
CA VAL A 144 -6.25 -6.61 6.34
C VAL A 144 -7.12 -7.37 7.34
N ALA A 145 -6.73 -8.60 7.71
CA ALA A 145 -7.45 -9.41 8.66
C ALA A 145 -7.54 -8.74 10.05
N ALA A 146 -6.45 -8.15 10.53
CA ALA A 146 -6.42 -7.41 11.80
C ALA A 146 -7.33 -6.18 11.78
N ALA A 147 -7.31 -5.37 10.70
CA ALA A 147 -8.19 -4.22 10.59
C ALA A 147 -9.67 -4.61 10.58
N VAL A 148 -10.03 -5.70 9.89
CA VAL A 148 -11.40 -6.27 9.93
C VAL A 148 -11.76 -6.77 11.33
N ALA A 149 -10.85 -7.50 11.99
CA ALA A 149 -11.09 -7.99 13.36
C ALA A 149 -11.27 -6.83 14.35
N ALA A 150 -10.45 -5.79 14.25
CA ALA A 150 -10.57 -4.58 15.06
C ALA A 150 -11.90 -3.83 14.82
N ALA A 151 -12.36 -3.75 13.57
CA ALA A 151 -13.66 -3.17 13.25
C ALA A 151 -14.81 -4.00 13.90
N ARG A 152 -14.78 -5.32 13.73
CA ARG A 152 -15.78 -6.23 14.34
C ARG A 152 -15.80 -6.16 15.86
N SER A 153 -14.64 -6.05 16.51
CA SER A 153 -14.56 -5.92 17.98
C SER A 153 -15.20 -4.62 18.49
N ARG A 154 -15.41 -3.64 17.59
CA ARG A 154 -16.11 -2.38 17.86
C ARG A 154 -17.56 -2.37 17.36
N GLY A 155 -18.10 -3.54 16.98
CA GLY A 155 -19.50 -3.71 16.59
C GLY A 155 -19.77 -3.58 15.09
N ALA A 156 -18.75 -3.41 14.24
CA ALA A 156 -18.97 -3.36 12.79
C ALA A 156 -19.44 -4.73 12.26
N THR A 157 -20.44 -4.70 11.37
CA THR A 157 -20.84 -5.83 10.53
C THR A 157 -19.94 -5.89 9.30
N VAL A 158 -19.44 -7.09 8.95
CA VAL A 158 -18.61 -7.29 7.76
C VAL A 158 -19.19 -8.43 6.94
N GLU A 159 -19.59 -8.13 5.73
CA GLU A 159 -20.20 -9.05 4.79
C GLU A 159 -19.28 -9.25 3.58
N TYR A 160 -18.92 -10.50 3.34
CA TYR A 160 -18.14 -10.94 2.18
C TYR A 160 -19.07 -11.51 1.11
N GLU A 161 -18.53 -11.65 -0.12
CA GLU A 161 -19.27 -12.16 -1.28
C GLU A 161 -20.55 -11.34 -1.54
N THR A 162 -20.48 -10.04 -1.22
CA THR A 162 -21.59 -9.09 -1.28
C THR A 162 -21.26 -7.96 -2.26
N PRO A 163 -21.31 -8.22 -3.56
CA PRO A 163 -21.01 -7.21 -4.59
C PRO A 163 -22.05 -6.10 -4.59
N VAL A 164 -21.58 -4.86 -4.47
CA VAL A 164 -22.40 -3.66 -4.65
C VAL A 164 -22.68 -3.50 -6.16
N ARG A 165 -23.92 -3.20 -6.52
CA ARG A 165 -24.37 -2.97 -7.91
C ARG A 165 -24.60 -1.52 -8.22
N GLU A 166 -25.07 -0.76 -7.23
CA GLU A 166 -25.39 0.66 -7.40
C GLU A 166 -25.27 1.39 -6.07
N ILE A 167 -24.87 2.65 -6.13
CA ILE A 167 -24.97 3.61 -5.03
C ILE A 167 -25.90 4.72 -5.48
N SER A 168 -27.09 4.81 -4.89
CA SER A 168 -28.12 5.81 -5.21
C SER A 168 -28.34 6.73 -4.01
N GLY A 169 -27.74 7.92 -4.08
CA GLY A 169 -27.73 8.84 -2.94
C GLY A 169 -26.93 8.26 -1.76
N SER A 170 -27.61 7.72 -0.76
CA SER A 170 -26.99 7.01 0.37
C SER A 170 -27.46 5.56 0.51
N ASP A 171 -28.22 5.07 -0.46
CA ASP A 171 -28.62 3.66 -0.54
C ASP A 171 -27.58 2.88 -1.34
N VAL A 172 -27.06 1.81 -0.73
CA VAL A 172 -26.11 0.88 -1.34
C VAL A 172 -26.86 -0.39 -1.71
N VAL A 173 -26.96 -0.66 -3.01
CA VAL A 173 -27.75 -1.77 -3.56
C VAL A 173 -26.85 -2.94 -3.92
N THR A 174 -27.22 -4.13 -3.45
CA THR A 174 -26.61 -5.41 -3.80
C THR A 174 -27.64 -6.31 -4.52
N ASP A 175 -27.25 -7.52 -4.90
CA ASP A 175 -28.20 -8.46 -5.55
C ASP A 175 -29.35 -8.89 -4.62
N THR A 176 -29.14 -8.84 -3.31
CA THR A 176 -30.07 -9.42 -2.33
C THR A 176 -30.64 -8.39 -1.35
N HIS A 177 -30.01 -7.25 -1.18
CA HIS A 177 -30.38 -6.28 -0.17
C HIS A 177 -30.07 -4.84 -0.57
N THR A 178 -30.79 -3.88 0.02
CA THR A 178 -30.48 -2.44 -0.07
C THR A 178 -30.13 -1.94 1.34
N TYR A 179 -28.92 -1.42 1.50
CA TYR A 179 -28.42 -0.86 2.75
C TYR A 179 -28.60 0.66 2.74
N GLY A 180 -29.56 1.17 3.51
CA GLY A 180 -29.70 2.60 3.72
C GLY A 180 -28.64 3.12 4.67
N ALA A 181 -27.93 4.20 4.34
CA ALA A 181 -26.89 4.82 5.15
C ALA A 181 -27.12 6.33 5.35
N ASP A 182 -26.50 6.91 6.38
CA ASP A 182 -26.35 8.35 6.51
C ASP A 182 -25.17 8.84 5.68
N VAL A 183 -24.07 8.02 5.67
CA VAL A 183 -22.85 8.25 4.90
C VAL A 183 -22.40 6.94 4.25
N VAL A 184 -21.99 7.00 2.99
CA VAL A 184 -21.34 5.92 2.26
C VAL A 184 -19.85 6.21 2.17
N VAL A 185 -19.00 5.25 2.55
CA VAL A 185 -17.55 5.33 2.33
C VAL A 185 -17.21 4.42 1.14
N LEU A 186 -16.70 5.03 0.07
CA LEU A 186 -16.29 4.32 -1.14
C LEU A 186 -14.78 4.10 -1.11
N ALA A 187 -14.35 2.86 -0.83
CA ALA A 187 -12.96 2.40 -0.77
C ALA A 187 -12.74 1.15 -1.64
N ALA A 188 -13.39 1.13 -2.82
CA ALA A 188 -13.48 -0.02 -3.70
C ALA A 188 -12.24 -0.25 -4.59
N GLY A 189 -11.09 0.39 -4.29
CA GLY A 189 -9.84 0.19 -5.00
C GLY A 189 -9.99 0.43 -6.52
N ALA A 190 -9.67 -0.57 -7.32
CA ALA A 190 -9.73 -0.50 -8.79
C ALA A 190 -11.16 -0.31 -9.34
N TRP A 191 -12.18 -0.65 -8.56
CA TRP A 191 -13.60 -0.50 -8.94
C TRP A 191 -14.21 0.83 -8.50
N THR A 192 -13.44 1.71 -7.85
CA THR A 192 -13.97 2.99 -7.33
C THR A 192 -14.60 3.87 -8.40
N ALA A 193 -14.00 3.89 -9.61
CA ALA A 193 -14.49 4.74 -10.70
C ALA A 193 -15.92 4.40 -11.17
N GLU A 194 -16.39 3.18 -10.91
CA GLU A 194 -17.74 2.72 -11.29
C GLU A 194 -18.84 3.33 -10.42
N PHE A 195 -18.50 3.69 -9.18
CA PHE A 195 -19.46 4.13 -8.16
C PHE A 195 -19.23 5.57 -7.70
N ALA A 196 -18.07 6.15 -8.00
CA ALA A 196 -17.75 7.50 -7.53
C ALA A 196 -18.71 8.54 -8.12
N PRO A 197 -19.27 9.45 -7.31
CA PRO A 197 -20.05 10.56 -7.82
C PRO A 197 -19.23 11.37 -8.83
N TYR A 198 -19.91 11.92 -9.85
CA TYR A 198 -19.25 12.74 -10.86
C TYR A 198 -18.42 13.87 -10.24
N GLY A 199 -17.16 13.95 -10.60
CA GLY A 199 -16.23 14.94 -10.07
C GLY A 199 -15.73 14.69 -8.63
N ALA A 200 -16.10 13.59 -7.98
CA ALA A 200 -15.61 13.24 -6.64
C ALA A 200 -14.19 12.68 -6.64
N THR A 201 -13.70 12.22 -7.79
CA THR A 201 -12.32 11.78 -7.99
C THR A 201 -11.74 12.39 -9.27
N PRO A 202 -10.41 12.60 -9.36
CA PRO A 202 -9.75 12.74 -10.65
C PRO A 202 -9.91 11.45 -11.48
N PRO A 203 -9.57 11.46 -12.78
CA PRO A 203 -9.51 10.25 -13.57
C PRO A 203 -8.61 9.21 -12.89
N LEU A 204 -9.09 7.97 -12.76
CA LEU A 204 -8.36 6.87 -12.17
C LEU A 204 -7.92 5.91 -13.28
N VAL A 205 -6.65 5.50 -13.25
CA VAL A 205 -6.10 4.51 -14.18
C VAL A 205 -5.69 3.28 -13.38
N THR A 206 -6.17 2.11 -13.79
CA THR A 206 -5.79 0.83 -13.18
C THR A 206 -4.76 0.12 -14.04
N THR A 207 -3.62 -0.26 -13.43
CA THR A 207 -2.54 -1.02 -14.07
C THR A 207 -2.31 -2.34 -13.33
N GLN A 208 -1.83 -3.36 -14.07
CA GLN A 208 -1.40 -4.64 -13.50
C GLN A 208 0.13 -4.62 -13.36
N GLU A 209 0.60 -4.48 -12.13
CA GLU A 209 2.00 -4.54 -11.78
C GLU A 209 2.45 -5.98 -11.54
N GLN A 210 3.76 -6.25 -11.69
CA GLN A 210 4.29 -7.61 -11.66
C GLN A 210 5.60 -7.71 -10.87
N PRO A 211 5.57 -7.63 -9.53
CA PRO A 211 6.72 -7.98 -8.72
C PRO A 211 7.03 -9.48 -8.80
N ALA A 212 8.25 -9.85 -8.42
CA ALA A 212 8.64 -11.25 -8.27
C ALA A 212 9.35 -11.47 -6.93
N HIS A 213 9.24 -12.68 -6.40
CA HIS A 213 10.03 -13.16 -5.27
C HIS A 213 11.27 -13.90 -5.77
N PHE A 214 12.38 -13.73 -5.04
CA PHE A 214 13.65 -14.39 -5.32
C PHE A 214 14.15 -15.10 -4.06
N ALA A 215 14.70 -16.30 -4.20
CA ALA A 215 15.27 -17.02 -3.08
C ALA A 215 16.46 -16.25 -2.48
N PRO A 216 16.45 -15.92 -1.19
CA PRO A 216 17.55 -15.24 -0.54
C PRO A 216 18.76 -16.17 -0.38
N LEU A 217 19.96 -15.61 -0.53
CA LEU A 217 21.23 -16.26 -0.21
C LEU A 217 21.79 -15.83 1.16
N LEU A 218 21.14 -14.84 1.78
CA LEU A 218 21.50 -14.27 3.08
C LEU A 218 20.31 -14.36 4.04
N SER A 219 20.60 -14.30 5.36
CA SER A 219 19.56 -14.29 6.37
C SER A 219 18.68 -13.03 6.30
N ASP A 220 17.46 -13.15 6.79
CA ASP A 220 16.42 -12.08 6.75
C ASP A 220 16.88 -10.79 7.45
N GLU A 221 17.65 -10.89 8.53
CA GLU A 221 18.17 -9.76 9.31
C GLU A 221 19.07 -8.81 8.50
N LEU A 222 19.61 -9.27 7.38
CA LEU A 222 20.48 -8.49 6.50
C LEU A 222 19.72 -7.74 5.38
N TRP A 223 18.39 -7.82 5.39
CA TRP A 223 17.56 -7.21 4.37
C TRP A 223 16.74 -6.04 4.93
N PRO A 224 17.14 -4.78 4.69
CA PRO A 224 16.26 -3.63 4.86
C PRO A 224 15.22 -3.62 3.74
N SER A 225 14.11 -2.93 3.90
CA SER A 225 13.33 -2.52 2.74
C SER A 225 14.17 -1.55 1.91
N PHE A 226 14.05 -1.57 0.58
CA PHE A 226 14.84 -0.67 -0.25
C PHE A 226 14.05 -0.05 -1.40
N ILE A 227 14.45 1.15 -1.77
CA ILE A 227 14.01 1.83 -2.99
C ILE A 227 15.28 2.28 -3.74
N HIS A 228 15.45 1.78 -4.96
CA HIS A 228 16.45 2.27 -5.88
C HIS A 228 15.78 3.26 -6.86
N HIS A 229 16.28 4.47 -6.91
CA HIS A 229 15.87 5.54 -7.80
C HIS A 229 16.90 5.63 -8.95
N PRO A 230 16.73 4.88 -10.03
CA PRO A 230 17.81 4.72 -11.03
C PRO A 230 18.03 5.97 -11.91
N GLY A 231 17.13 6.95 -11.88
CA GLY A 231 17.21 8.12 -12.76
C GLY A 231 17.21 7.70 -14.23
N ALA A 232 18.18 8.17 -14.99
CA ALA A 232 18.33 7.83 -16.42
C ALA A 232 19.00 6.47 -16.68
N LEU A 233 19.41 5.73 -15.65
CA LEU A 233 20.10 4.44 -15.81
C LEU A 233 19.15 3.31 -16.24
N LEU A 234 17.89 3.37 -15.83
CA LEU A 234 16.87 2.38 -16.18
C LEU A 234 15.59 3.10 -16.60
N ASP A 235 14.85 2.50 -17.51
CA ASP A 235 13.55 3.02 -17.97
C ASP A 235 12.41 2.68 -16.97
N THR A 236 12.56 3.15 -15.74
CA THR A 236 11.57 2.99 -14.68
C THR A 236 11.66 4.12 -13.67
N ALA A 237 10.55 4.49 -13.07
CA ALA A 237 10.48 5.51 -12.02
C ALA A 237 11.16 5.07 -10.71
N GLY A 238 11.38 3.77 -10.52
CA GLY A 238 12.05 3.22 -9.35
C GLY A 238 11.86 1.72 -9.22
N ILE A 239 12.80 1.07 -8.55
CA ILE A 239 12.69 -0.33 -8.18
C ILE A 239 12.64 -0.41 -6.66
N TYR A 240 11.71 -1.18 -6.16
CA TYR A 240 11.55 -1.41 -4.72
C TYR A 240 11.76 -2.88 -4.38
N GLY A 241 12.18 -3.13 -3.16
CA GLY A 241 12.20 -4.50 -2.67
C GLY A 241 12.24 -4.58 -1.15
N LEU A 242 11.99 -5.78 -0.67
CA LEU A 242 11.95 -6.12 0.75
C LEU A 242 12.01 -7.63 0.93
N SER A 243 12.54 -8.07 2.04
CA SER A 243 12.41 -9.46 2.46
C SER A 243 10.98 -9.79 2.90
N SER A 244 10.56 -11.02 2.71
CA SER A 244 9.26 -11.55 3.10
C SER A 244 9.34 -13.05 3.36
N PRO A 245 8.30 -13.69 3.95
CA PRO A 245 8.25 -15.14 4.09
C PRO A 245 8.38 -15.91 2.76
N ASP A 246 8.00 -15.29 1.64
CA ASP A 246 8.04 -15.88 0.30
C ASP A 246 9.39 -15.65 -0.42
N GLY A 247 10.35 -15.00 0.24
CA GLY A 247 11.64 -14.60 -0.32
C GLY A 247 11.81 -13.08 -0.42
N VAL A 248 12.84 -12.64 -1.11
CA VAL A 248 13.07 -11.21 -1.37
C VAL A 248 12.20 -10.77 -2.54
N LYS A 249 11.21 -9.94 -2.25
CA LYS A 249 10.33 -9.37 -3.27
C LYS A 249 10.98 -8.15 -3.92
N ILE A 250 10.88 -8.08 -5.24
CA ILE A 250 11.35 -6.96 -6.06
C ILE A 250 10.24 -6.59 -7.05
N GLY A 251 10.07 -5.30 -7.31
CA GLY A 251 9.14 -4.82 -8.33
C GLY A 251 9.57 -3.48 -8.93
N GLU A 252 9.26 -3.28 -10.20
CA GLU A 252 9.30 -1.97 -10.85
C GLU A 252 8.08 -1.16 -10.42
N HIS A 253 8.23 0.15 -10.27
CA HIS A 253 7.12 1.01 -9.85
C HIS A 253 6.42 1.62 -11.06
N ALA A 254 5.10 1.38 -11.15
CA ALA A 254 4.20 1.97 -12.16
C ALA A 254 4.61 1.69 -13.62
N THR A 255 5.01 0.45 -13.91
CA THR A 255 5.40 0.00 -15.26
C THR A 255 4.41 -0.96 -15.90
N GLY A 256 3.39 -1.37 -15.17
CA GLY A 256 2.41 -2.34 -15.62
C GLY A 256 1.47 -1.81 -16.71
N PRO A 257 0.93 -2.68 -17.57
CA PRO A 257 -0.07 -2.30 -18.57
C PRO A 257 -1.39 -1.87 -17.91
N VAL A 258 -2.12 -0.99 -18.60
CA VAL A 258 -3.49 -0.64 -18.22
C VAL A 258 -4.39 -1.86 -18.40
N VAL A 259 -5.20 -2.16 -17.38
CA VAL A 259 -6.10 -3.32 -17.37
C VAL A 259 -7.50 -2.96 -16.88
N ASP A 260 -8.47 -3.75 -17.28
CA ASP A 260 -9.79 -3.80 -16.65
C ASP A 260 -9.73 -4.77 -15.46
N PRO A 261 -10.05 -4.33 -14.23
CA PRO A 261 -9.98 -5.19 -13.05
C PRO A 261 -10.96 -6.38 -13.09
N HIS A 262 -12.01 -6.33 -13.93
CA HIS A 262 -12.98 -7.44 -14.09
C HIS A 262 -12.46 -8.56 -14.98
N THR A 263 -11.58 -8.26 -15.93
CA THR A 263 -11.21 -9.20 -17.01
C THR A 263 -9.71 -9.51 -17.07
N ARG A 264 -8.90 -8.97 -16.14
CA ARG A 264 -7.45 -9.25 -16.11
C ARG A 264 -7.17 -10.75 -15.98
N ASP A 265 -6.12 -11.22 -16.62
CA ASP A 265 -5.74 -12.62 -16.69
C ASP A 265 -4.87 -13.13 -15.53
N PHE A 266 -4.35 -12.22 -14.66
CA PHE A 266 -3.42 -12.52 -13.58
C PHE A 266 -2.08 -13.11 -14.05
N VAL A 267 -1.74 -12.96 -15.33
CA VAL A 267 -0.49 -13.45 -15.91
C VAL A 267 0.54 -12.33 -15.93
N ALA A 268 1.73 -12.62 -15.38
CA ALA A 268 2.85 -11.67 -15.44
C ALA A 268 3.43 -11.64 -16.87
N ASP A 269 3.77 -10.45 -17.35
CA ASP A 269 4.46 -10.28 -18.62
C ASP A 269 5.90 -10.84 -18.53
N PRO A 270 6.29 -11.82 -19.35
CA PRO A 270 7.63 -12.39 -19.34
C PRO A 270 8.75 -11.34 -19.47
N ALA A 271 8.57 -10.32 -20.31
CA ALA A 271 9.57 -9.27 -20.50
C ALA A 271 9.79 -8.44 -19.23
N GLY A 272 8.75 -8.20 -18.43
CA GLY A 272 8.87 -7.57 -17.13
C GLY A 272 9.59 -8.45 -16.12
N VAL A 273 9.32 -9.74 -16.12
CA VAL A 273 10.05 -10.71 -15.28
C VAL A 273 11.53 -10.76 -15.65
N ASP A 274 11.86 -10.79 -16.95
CA ASP A 274 13.26 -10.77 -17.44
C ASP A 274 13.99 -9.51 -16.99
N ARG A 275 13.35 -8.34 -16.97
CA ARG A 275 13.96 -7.10 -16.44
C ARG A 275 14.26 -7.20 -14.94
N LEU A 276 13.37 -7.81 -14.15
CA LEU A 276 13.60 -8.03 -12.72
C LEU A 276 14.74 -9.02 -12.47
N ILE A 277 14.87 -10.07 -13.28
CA ILE A 277 15.98 -11.03 -13.23
C ILE A 277 17.31 -10.32 -13.51
N GLU A 278 17.36 -9.50 -14.55
CA GLU A 278 18.57 -8.75 -14.91
C GLU A 278 18.95 -7.72 -13.84
N TYR A 279 17.93 -7.03 -13.28
CA TYR A 279 18.13 -6.15 -12.13
C TYR A 279 18.71 -6.91 -10.94
N ALA A 280 18.14 -8.07 -10.60
CA ALA A 280 18.61 -8.90 -9.48
C ALA A 280 20.06 -9.35 -9.67
N ARG A 281 20.45 -9.79 -10.86
CA ARG A 281 21.84 -10.14 -11.22
C ARG A 281 22.81 -8.98 -11.02
N THR A 282 22.39 -7.79 -11.37
CA THR A 282 23.22 -6.59 -11.32
C THR A 282 23.32 -6.00 -9.92
N TRP A 283 22.19 -5.88 -9.21
CA TRP A 283 22.08 -5.06 -8.00
C TRP A 283 21.91 -5.85 -6.70
N LEU A 284 21.54 -7.13 -6.78
CA LEU A 284 21.18 -7.93 -5.60
C LEU A 284 22.03 -9.20 -5.46
N PRO A 285 23.32 -9.08 -5.12
CA PRO A 285 24.18 -10.25 -4.93
C PRO A 285 23.71 -11.20 -3.81
N GLY A 286 22.77 -10.76 -2.97
CA GLY A 286 22.21 -11.56 -1.88
C GLY A 286 21.01 -12.43 -2.26
N VAL A 287 20.60 -12.48 -3.54
CA VAL A 287 19.53 -13.36 -4.03
C VAL A 287 20.03 -14.29 -5.13
N ASN A 288 19.34 -15.43 -5.30
CA ASN A 288 19.50 -16.23 -6.50
C ASN A 288 18.57 -15.71 -7.61
N ALA A 289 19.14 -15.00 -8.59
CA ALA A 289 18.36 -14.36 -9.66
C ALA A 289 17.62 -15.35 -10.58
N ASP A 290 18.01 -16.63 -10.59
CA ASP A 290 17.37 -17.66 -11.43
C ASP A 290 16.12 -18.28 -10.77
N THR A 291 15.71 -17.79 -9.59
CA THR A 291 14.56 -18.30 -8.83
C THR A 291 13.35 -17.36 -8.86
N ALA A 292 13.24 -16.51 -9.87
CA ALA A 292 12.13 -15.56 -9.98
C ALA A 292 10.76 -16.28 -9.93
N ASP A 293 9.95 -15.93 -8.94
CA ASP A 293 8.56 -16.36 -8.80
C ASP A 293 7.63 -15.13 -8.93
N PRO A 294 7.09 -14.86 -10.13
CA PRO A 294 6.31 -13.66 -10.38
C PRO A 294 4.90 -13.73 -9.82
N LEU A 295 4.40 -12.58 -9.41
CA LEU A 295 2.99 -12.40 -9.03
C LEU A 295 2.46 -11.11 -9.66
N THR A 296 1.14 -10.94 -9.68
CA THR A 296 0.50 -9.72 -10.18
C THR A 296 -0.22 -8.98 -9.07
N CYS A 297 -0.21 -7.66 -9.16
CA CYS A 297 -0.91 -6.76 -8.24
C CYS A 297 -1.57 -5.63 -9.05
N LEU A 298 -2.51 -4.89 -8.46
CA LEU A 298 -3.10 -3.73 -9.10
C LEU A 298 -2.57 -2.43 -8.48
N TYR A 299 -2.29 -1.44 -9.33
CA TYR A 299 -2.29 -0.04 -8.92
C TYR A 299 -3.55 0.62 -9.45
N THR A 300 -4.07 1.58 -8.71
CA THR A 300 -5.11 2.51 -9.16
C THR A 300 -4.58 3.90 -8.90
N SER A 301 -4.22 4.58 -9.97
CA SER A 301 -3.43 5.81 -9.92
C SER A 301 -4.22 7.03 -10.36
N THR A 302 -3.97 8.14 -9.67
CA THR A 302 -4.35 9.50 -10.09
C THR A 302 -3.28 10.06 -11.03
N PRO A 303 -3.57 11.12 -11.81
CA PRO A 303 -2.60 11.72 -12.72
C PRO A 303 -1.34 12.28 -12.04
N ASP A 304 -1.46 12.73 -10.80
CA ASP A 304 -0.38 13.34 -10.00
C ASP A 304 0.17 12.41 -8.93
N SER A 305 -0.29 11.15 -8.89
CA SER A 305 0.04 10.13 -7.89
C SER A 305 -0.36 10.47 -6.45
N ASN A 306 -1.09 11.56 -6.21
CA ASN A 306 -1.62 11.91 -4.90
C ASN A 306 -2.91 11.12 -4.59
N PHE A 307 -3.17 10.91 -3.30
CA PHE A 307 -4.38 10.23 -2.86
C PHE A 307 -5.63 11.09 -3.08
N SER A 308 -6.69 10.48 -3.56
CA SER A 308 -8.00 11.11 -3.67
C SER A 308 -8.84 10.74 -2.46
N ILE A 309 -8.84 11.61 -1.44
CA ILE A 309 -9.62 11.45 -0.21
C ILE A 309 -10.47 12.68 -0.04
N GLY A 310 -11.80 12.53 0.01
CA GLY A 310 -12.68 13.66 0.14
C GLY A 310 -14.15 13.27 0.29
N ARG A 311 -14.99 14.24 0.65
CA ARG A 311 -16.43 14.05 0.79
C ARG A 311 -17.19 14.84 -0.30
N SER A 312 -18.11 14.14 -0.95
CA SER A 312 -19.09 14.72 -1.90
C SER A 312 -20.51 14.36 -1.43
N GLY A 313 -21.21 15.32 -0.86
CA GLY A 313 -22.52 15.09 -0.27
C GLY A 313 -22.51 14.05 0.84
N LYS A 314 -23.19 12.92 0.62
CA LYS A 314 -23.23 11.78 1.56
C LYS A 314 -22.17 10.70 1.29
N THR A 315 -21.34 10.90 0.28
CA THR A 315 -20.29 9.93 -0.08
C THR A 315 -18.92 10.48 0.32
N VAL A 316 -18.18 9.68 1.09
CA VAL A 316 -16.74 9.87 1.34
C VAL A 316 -16.00 8.91 0.42
N VAL A 317 -15.04 9.42 -0.36
CA VAL A 317 -14.24 8.62 -1.28
C VAL A 317 -12.82 8.53 -0.78
N ALA A 318 -12.24 7.31 -0.83
CA ALA A 318 -10.84 7.03 -0.55
C ALA A 318 -10.26 6.17 -1.68
N ALA A 319 -9.58 6.79 -2.63
CA ALA A 319 -9.16 6.17 -3.89
C ALA A 319 -7.82 6.71 -4.41
N GLY A 320 -7.33 6.14 -5.51
CA GLY A 320 -6.17 6.65 -6.24
C GLY A 320 -4.87 6.59 -5.42
N PHE A 321 -4.62 5.47 -4.75
CA PHE A 321 -3.44 5.32 -3.87
C PHE A 321 -2.14 5.05 -4.61
N SER A 322 -2.16 5.00 -5.94
CA SER A 322 -1.03 5.09 -6.87
C SER A 322 0.15 4.17 -6.50
N GLY A 323 -0.13 2.95 -6.01
CA GLY A 323 0.87 1.95 -5.66
C GLY A 323 1.64 2.18 -4.36
N HIS A 324 1.38 3.26 -3.62
CA HIS A 324 2.13 3.53 -2.39
C HIS A 324 1.27 3.75 -1.13
N GLY A 325 -0.04 3.49 -1.20
CA GLY A 325 -0.99 3.78 -0.13
C GLY A 325 -0.94 2.86 1.09
N PHE A 326 -0.66 1.56 0.92
CA PHE A 326 -0.87 0.53 1.95
C PHE A 326 -0.36 0.92 3.33
N LYS A 327 0.86 1.43 3.43
CA LYS A 327 1.50 1.83 4.69
C LYS A 327 0.77 2.94 5.45
N PHE A 328 -0.03 3.73 4.74
CA PHE A 328 -0.82 4.83 5.30
C PHE A 328 -2.22 4.42 5.76
N ALA A 329 -2.63 3.17 5.53
CA ALA A 329 -4.03 2.77 5.66
C ALA A 329 -4.70 3.12 7.00
N PRO A 330 -4.08 2.94 8.18
CA PRO A 330 -4.73 3.34 9.43
C PRO A 330 -4.92 4.86 9.55
N ALA A 331 -3.97 5.66 9.03
CA ALA A 331 -4.09 7.12 9.02
C ALA A 331 -5.11 7.60 7.97
N VAL A 332 -5.18 6.94 6.81
CA VAL A 332 -6.26 7.16 5.83
C VAL A 332 -7.61 6.84 6.44
N GLY A 333 -7.73 5.73 7.18
CA GLY A 333 -8.94 5.39 7.91
C GLY A 333 -9.37 6.47 8.90
N GLU A 334 -8.41 7.08 9.62
CA GLU A 334 -8.66 8.20 10.53
C GLU A 334 -9.17 9.44 9.77
N LEU A 335 -8.53 9.82 8.65
CA LEU A 335 -8.99 10.91 7.78
C LEU A 335 -10.40 10.67 7.22
N VAL A 336 -10.69 9.42 6.83
CA VAL A 336 -12.04 9.03 6.37
C VAL A 336 -13.06 9.18 7.50
N ALA A 337 -12.71 8.77 8.72
CA ALA A 337 -13.57 8.92 9.88
C ALA A 337 -13.82 10.40 10.24
N ASP A 338 -12.80 11.28 10.10
CA ASP A 338 -12.97 12.73 10.24
C ASP A 338 -13.98 13.28 9.23
N LEU A 339 -13.92 12.82 7.97
CA LEU A 339 -14.87 13.20 6.93
C LEU A 339 -16.28 12.64 7.15
N VAL A 340 -16.43 11.54 7.87
CA VAL A 340 -17.74 10.99 8.28
C VAL A 340 -18.38 11.85 9.37
N ASP A 341 -17.58 12.32 10.33
CA ASP A 341 -18.05 13.18 11.43
C ASP A 341 -18.48 14.58 10.94
N GLY A 342 -17.92 15.08 9.83
CA GLY A 342 -18.24 16.36 9.21
C GLY A 342 -17.11 17.34 9.33
#